data_c9d42cec89b500794afd1235cecd6da7
#
_entry.id   c9d42cec89b500794afd1235cecd6da7
#
_cell.length_a   1.000
_cell.length_b   1.000
_cell.length_c   1.000
_cell.angle_alpha   90.00
_cell.angle_beta   90.00
_cell.angle_gamma   90.00
#
_symmetry.space_group_name_H-M   'P 1'
#
loop_
_entity.id
_entity.type
_entity.pdbx_description
1 polymer ?
#
loop_
_entity_poly.entity_id
_entity_poly.type
_entity_poly.pdbx_seq_one_letter_code
_entity_poly.pdbx_strand_id
1 'polypeptide(L)'
;MDLRPKRYVDTVVLSPVGRIDHATSEDFKIALAPYMTRCAEGQDRVVLDFAGVEYISSVGLRVLMLASKQAKAQRGSLGIAALQPAVREIFDISRFTMVLDVFPSVREGLARLSPKALAAFDAA
;
A
#
# COMPACT_ATOMS: atom_id res chain seq x y z
N MET A 1 13.86 -5.96 0.47
CA MET A 1 13.39 -4.66 -0.07
C MET A 1 13.15 -3.70 1.08
N ASP A 2 13.67 -2.51 0.98
CA ASP A 2 13.41 -1.47 1.97
C ASP A 2 12.10 -0.75 1.63
N LEU A 3 11.12 -0.80 2.52
CA LEU A 3 9.82 -0.16 2.33
C LEU A 3 9.77 1.25 2.94
N ARG A 4 10.87 1.75 3.50
CA ARG A 4 10.97 3.10 4.07
C ARG A 4 9.78 3.47 4.96
N PRO A 5 9.48 2.67 6.00
CA PRO A 5 8.26 2.89 6.79
C PRO A 5 8.28 4.23 7.52
N LYS A 6 7.13 4.90 7.49
CA LYS A 6 6.88 6.10 8.30
C LYS A 6 5.56 5.93 9.03
N ARG A 7 5.60 6.15 10.34
CA ARG A 7 4.40 6.05 11.16
C ARG A 7 3.79 7.42 11.41
N TYR A 8 2.48 7.50 11.21
CA TYR A 8 1.66 8.65 11.57
C TYR A 8 0.53 8.14 12.48
N VAL A 9 0.73 8.22 13.79
CA VAL A 9 -0.18 7.74 14.83
C VAL A 9 -0.51 6.25 14.67
N ASP A 10 -1.65 5.93 14.06
CA ASP A 10 -2.16 4.58 13.87
C ASP A 10 -1.98 4.05 12.43
N THR A 11 -1.23 4.77 11.63
CA THR A 11 -1.04 4.43 10.21
C THR A 11 0.43 4.37 9.86
N VAL A 12 0.81 3.33 9.14
CA VAL A 12 2.17 3.18 8.59
C VAL A 12 2.11 3.39 7.09
N VAL A 13 2.94 4.30 6.59
CA VAL A 13 3.13 4.53 5.16
C VAL A 13 4.39 3.79 4.72
N LEU A 14 4.24 2.92 3.74
CA LEU A 14 5.32 2.13 3.16
C LEU A 14 5.57 2.61 1.73
N SER A 15 6.82 2.88 1.40
CA SER A 15 7.20 3.51 0.12
C SER A 15 8.23 2.66 -0.64
N PRO A 16 7.81 1.56 -1.26
CA PRO A 16 8.71 0.80 -2.13
C PRO A 16 9.12 1.62 -3.33
N VAL A 17 10.29 1.32 -3.89
CA VAL A 17 10.87 2.06 -5.02
C VAL A 17 11.35 1.07 -6.07
N GLY A 18 11.18 1.43 -7.34
CA GLY A 18 11.68 0.68 -8.48
C GLY A 18 10.63 -0.23 -9.08
N ARG A 19 11.05 -1.41 -9.50
CA ARG A 19 10.20 -2.39 -10.18
C ARG A 19 9.79 -3.48 -9.20
N ILE A 20 8.52 -3.87 -9.27
CA ILE A 20 8.02 -5.05 -8.55
C ILE A 20 7.67 -6.09 -9.61
N ASP A 21 8.62 -6.96 -9.90
CA ASP A 21 8.56 -7.96 -10.95
C ASP A 21 8.95 -9.35 -10.43
N HIS A 22 9.21 -10.30 -11.32
CA HIS A 22 9.58 -11.66 -10.92
C HIS A 22 10.82 -11.71 -10.02
N ALA A 23 11.78 -10.80 -10.23
CA ALA A 23 13.02 -10.78 -9.47
C ALA A 23 12.83 -10.20 -8.07
N THR A 24 11.87 -9.30 -7.87
CA THR A 24 11.71 -8.53 -6.64
C THR A 24 10.43 -8.84 -5.87
N SER A 25 9.47 -9.53 -6.47
CA SER A 25 8.16 -9.74 -5.85
C SER A 25 8.22 -10.55 -4.56
N GLU A 26 9.11 -11.53 -4.47
CA GLU A 26 9.26 -12.31 -3.24
C GLU A 26 9.86 -11.46 -2.12
N ASP A 27 10.86 -10.63 -2.42
CA ASP A 27 11.42 -9.69 -1.45
C ASP A 27 10.37 -8.70 -0.97
N PHE A 28 9.53 -8.22 -1.88
CA PHE A 28 8.42 -7.33 -1.55
C PHE A 28 7.43 -8.02 -0.60
N LYS A 29 7.04 -9.25 -0.91
CA LYS A 29 6.14 -10.04 -0.08
C LYS A 29 6.70 -10.23 1.34
N ILE A 30 7.97 -10.60 1.44
CA ILE A 30 8.65 -10.82 2.73
C ILE A 30 8.72 -9.51 3.53
N ALA A 31 9.08 -8.41 2.87
CA ALA A 31 9.19 -7.11 3.52
C ALA A 31 7.83 -6.60 4.00
N LEU A 32 6.76 -6.89 3.25
CA LEU A 32 5.41 -6.44 3.56
C LEU A 32 4.76 -7.24 4.70
N ALA A 33 5.13 -8.50 4.84
CA ALA A 33 4.46 -9.44 5.76
C ALA A 33 4.32 -8.94 7.21
N PRO A 34 5.36 -8.39 7.86
CA PRO A 34 5.23 -7.91 9.24
C PRO A 34 4.17 -6.82 9.40
N TYR A 35 4.08 -5.92 8.41
CA TYR A 35 3.11 -4.82 8.44
C TYR A 35 1.69 -5.33 8.21
N MET A 36 1.52 -6.33 7.36
CA MET A 36 0.21 -6.92 7.11
C MET A 36 -0.31 -7.71 8.31
N THR A 37 0.59 -8.34 9.09
CA THR A 37 0.19 -9.00 10.34
C THR A 37 -0.46 -8.03 11.30
N ARG A 38 -0.01 -6.78 11.34
CA ARG A 38 -0.52 -5.73 12.21
C ARG A 38 -1.66 -4.93 11.58
N CYS A 39 -1.95 -5.15 10.32
CA CYS A 39 -3.04 -4.46 9.59
C CYS A 39 -4.37 -5.12 9.94
N ALA A 40 -4.89 -4.78 11.11
CA ALA A 40 -6.04 -5.43 11.70
C ALA A 40 -6.90 -4.41 12.46
N GLU A 41 -8.14 -4.79 12.74
CA GLU A 41 -9.06 -3.94 13.49
C GLU A 41 -8.46 -3.51 14.84
N GLY A 42 -8.49 -2.22 15.12
CA GLY A 42 -7.94 -1.65 16.35
C GLY A 42 -6.41 -1.61 16.40
N GLN A 43 -5.74 -1.97 15.31
CA GLN A 43 -4.28 -1.94 15.20
C GLN A 43 -3.86 -0.97 14.09
N ASP A 44 -2.83 -1.34 13.33
CA ASP A 44 -2.28 -0.43 12.32
C ASP A 44 -3.14 -0.39 11.06
N ARG A 45 -3.26 0.79 10.47
CA ARG A 45 -3.67 0.98 9.08
C ARG A 45 -2.41 1.08 8.23
N VAL A 46 -2.49 0.64 6.98
CA VAL A 46 -1.34 0.62 6.07
C VAL A 46 -1.69 1.35 4.78
N VAL A 47 -0.83 2.28 4.39
CA VAL A 47 -0.88 2.95 3.09
C VAL A 47 0.40 2.63 2.34
N LEU A 48 0.26 2.09 1.14
CA LEU A 48 1.37 1.87 0.23
C LEU A 48 1.52 3.10 -0.67
N ASP A 49 2.63 3.81 -0.52
CA ASP A 49 2.98 4.95 -1.38
C ASP A 49 3.75 4.41 -2.59
N PHE A 50 3.10 4.40 -3.74
CA PHE A 50 3.68 3.89 -4.98
C PHE A 50 4.29 4.98 -5.87
N ALA A 51 4.49 6.18 -5.36
CA ALA A 51 5.10 7.26 -6.16
C ALA A 51 6.45 6.87 -6.76
N GLY A 52 7.21 6.00 -6.08
CA GLY A 52 8.49 5.51 -6.56
C GLY A 52 8.45 4.19 -7.30
N VAL A 53 7.28 3.60 -7.52
CA VAL A 53 7.14 2.31 -8.23
C VAL A 53 6.92 2.56 -9.71
N GLU A 54 7.86 2.08 -10.53
CA GLU A 54 7.86 2.30 -11.98
C GLU A 54 7.06 1.25 -12.75
N TYR A 55 6.98 0.05 -12.20
CA TYR A 55 6.35 -1.09 -12.87
C TYR A 55 5.95 -2.14 -11.86
N ILE A 56 4.84 -2.82 -12.12
CA ILE A 56 4.42 -3.98 -11.35
C ILE A 56 3.99 -5.09 -12.31
N SER A 57 4.49 -6.30 -12.07
CA SER A 57 4.13 -7.49 -12.84
C SER A 57 2.88 -8.16 -12.27
N SER A 58 2.38 -9.16 -12.98
CA SER A 58 1.27 -9.99 -12.51
C SER A 58 1.60 -10.70 -11.19
N VAL A 59 2.86 -11.09 -10.98
CA VAL A 59 3.29 -11.69 -9.71
C VAL A 59 3.26 -10.66 -8.59
N GLY A 60 3.68 -9.42 -8.86
CA GLY A 60 3.57 -8.32 -7.91
C GLY A 60 2.14 -7.98 -7.56
N LEU A 61 1.24 -7.95 -8.55
CA LEU A 61 -0.18 -7.76 -8.31
C LEU A 61 -0.77 -8.86 -7.42
N ARG A 62 -0.30 -10.10 -7.58
CA ARG A 62 -0.73 -11.21 -6.73
C ARG A 62 -0.34 -10.98 -5.27
N VAL A 63 0.85 -10.45 -5.01
CA VAL A 63 1.27 -10.09 -3.65
C VAL A 63 0.30 -9.07 -3.04
N LEU A 64 -0.06 -8.03 -3.80
CA LEU A 64 -1.02 -7.03 -3.35
C LEU A 64 -2.42 -7.62 -3.13
N MET A 65 -2.84 -8.53 -4.00
CA MET A 65 -4.14 -9.19 -3.86
C MET A 65 -4.22 -9.99 -2.56
N LEU A 66 -3.17 -10.74 -2.25
CA LEU A 66 -3.11 -11.53 -1.03
C LEU A 66 -3.07 -10.63 0.21
N ALA A 67 -2.33 -9.52 0.12
CA ALA A 67 -2.29 -8.53 1.20
C ALA A 67 -3.68 -7.91 1.43
N SER A 68 -4.41 -7.59 0.36
CA SER A 68 -5.77 -7.06 0.46
C SER A 68 -6.72 -8.05 1.12
N LYS A 69 -6.63 -9.31 0.74
CA LYS A 69 -7.45 -10.37 1.34
C LYS A 69 -7.14 -10.53 2.84
N GLN A 70 -5.87 -10.51 3.19
CA GLN A 70 -5.44 -10.59 4.59
C GLN A 70 -5.98 -9.41 5.40
N ALA A 71 -5.86 -8.19 4.88
CA ALA A 71 -6.37 -7.00 5.55
C ALA A 71 -7.88 -7.12 5.80
N LYS A 72 -8.64 -7.53 4.79
CA LYS A 72 -10.09 -7.72 4.91
C LYS A 72 -10.46 -8.77 5.95
N ALA A 73 -9.76 -9.90 5.94
CA ALA A 73 -9.97 -10.97 6.92
C ALA A 73 -9.70 -10.52 8.35
N GLN A 74 -8.75 -9.60 8.53
CA GLN A 74 -8.37 -9.04 9.82
C GLN A 74 -9.14 -7.77 10.18
N ARG A 75 -10.06 -7.35 9.32
CA ARG A 75 -10.82 -6.09 9.45
C ARG A 75 -9.89 -4.88 9.54
N GLY A 76 -8.75 -4.95 8.88
CA GLY A 76 -7.80 -3.88 8.77
C GLY A 76 -8.08 -2.99 7.57
N SER A 77 -7.33 -1.89 7.48
CA SER A 77 -7.44 -0.95 6.37
C SER A 77 -6.13 -0.88 5.61
N LEU A 78 -6.19 -1.20 4.32
CA LEU A 78 -5.05 -1.13 3.41
C LEU A 78 -5.45 -0.29 2.20
N GLY A 79 -4.66 0.74 1.91
CA GLY A 79 -4.83 1.56 0.73
C GLY A 79 -3.53 1.70 -0.04
N ILE A 80 -3.64 2.09 -1.31
CA ILE A 80 -2.48 2.38 -2.15
C ILE A 80 -2.63 3.78 -2.74
N ALA A 81 -1.54 4.51 -2.82
CA ALA A 81 -1.56 5.92 -3.18
C ALA A 81 -0.50 6.26 -4.23
N ALA A 82 -0.76 7.30 -4.99
CA ALA A 82 0.20 7.95 -5.88
C ALA A 82 0.75 7.04 -6.97
N LEU A 83 -0.12 6.25 -7.61
CA LEU A 83 0.30 5.40 -8.72
C LEU A 83 0.86 6.24 -9.87
N GLN A 84 2.04 5.86 -10.37
CA GLN A 84 2.54 6.43 -11.63
C GLN A 84 1.63 6.02 -12.78
N PRO A 85 1.55 6.81 -13.87
CA PRO A 85 0.62 6.54 -14.97
C PRO A 85 0.73 5.12 -15.54
N ALA A 86 1.94 4.60 -15.72
CA ALA A 86 2.14 3.26 -16.26
C ALA A 86 1.61 2.17 -15.32
N VAL A 87 1.79 2.34 -14.02
CA VAL A 87 1.28 1.40 -13.01
C VAL A 87 -0.24 1.53 -12.89
N ARG A 88 -0.76 2.76 -12.96
CA ARG A 88 -2.21 3.02 -12.97
C ARG A 88 -2.88 2.29 -14.13
N GLU A 89 -2.29 2.34 -15.31
CA GLU A 89 -2.81 1.66 -16.47
C GLU A 89 -2.88 0.14 -16.26
N ILE A 90 -1.84 -0.45 -15.65
CA ILE A 90 -1.84 -1.87 -15.29
C ILE A 90 -2.99 -2.19 -14.32
N PHE A 91 -3.20 -1.34 -13.33
CA PHE A 91 -4.29 -1.51 -12.36
C PHE A 91 -5.65 -1.44 -13.05
N ASP A 92 -5.83 -0.49 -13.96
CA ASP A 92 -7.11 -0.31 -14.67
C ASP A 92 -7.40 -1.50 -15.58
N ILE A 93 -6.42 -1.95 -16.36
CA ILE A 93 -6.58 -3.12 -17.26
C ILE A 93 -6.88 -4.38 -16.47
N SER A 94 -6.22 -4.57 -15.34
CA SER A 94 -6.40 -5.74 -14.47
C SER A 94 -7.63 -5.63 -13.56
N ARG A 95 -8.35 -4.51 -13.62
CA ARG A 95 -9.46 -4.19 -12.70
C ARG A 95 -9.04 -4.26 -11.24
N PHE A 96 -7.79 -3.99 -10.96
CA PHE A 96 -7.24 -4.09 -9.62
C PHE A 96 -7.75 -2.98 -8.69
N THR A 97 -8.22 -1.88 -9.27
CA THR A 97 -8.87 -0.79 -8.52
C THR A 97 -10.15 -1.24 -7.82
N MET A 98 -10.71 -2.38 -8.20
CA MET A 98 -11.85 -3.00 -7.52
C MET A 98 -11.42 -3.87 -6.33
N VAL A 99 -10.13 -4.19 -6.23
CA VAL A 99 -9.57 -5.05 -5.17
C VAL A 99 -9.01 -4.21 -4.04
N LEU A 100 -8.36 -3.09 -4.38
CA LEU A 100 -7.72 -2.18 -3.44
C LEU A 100 -8.25 -0.76 -3.60
N ASP A 101 -8.39 -0.06 -2.49
CA ASP A 101 -8.68 1.37 -2.51
C ASP A 101 -7.44 2.12 -3.02
N VAL A 102 -7.63 2.91 -4.06
CA VAL A 102 -6.57 3.69 -4.71
C VAL A 102 -6.84 5.18 -4.49
N PHE A 103 -5.81 5.89 -4.04
CA PHE A 103 -5.90 7.32 -3.75
C PHE A 103 -4.90 8.09 -4.62
N PRO A 104 -5.22 9.33 -5.01
CA PRO A 104 -4.31 10.15 -5.82
C PRO A 104 -3.00 10.49 -5.10
N SER A 105 -3.03 10.58 -3.76
CA SER A 105 -1.87 10.94 -2.95
C SER A 105 -1.92 10.25 -1.60
N VAL A 106 -0.78 10.20 -0.93
CA VAL A 106 -0.71 9.72 0.46
C VAL A 106 -1.63 10.56 1.36
N ARG A 107 -1.62 11.88 1.18
CA ARG A 107 -2.45 12.78 1.98
C ARG A 107 -3.93 12.41 1.87
N GLU A 108 -4.43 12.18 0.65
CA GLU A 108 -5.83 11.80 0.45
C GLU A 108 -6.15 10.41 1.00
N GLY A 109 -5.19 9.49 0.90
CA GLY A 109 -5.31 8.18 1.54
C GLY A 109 -5.45 8.27 3.06
N LEU A 110 -4.62 9.10 3.68
CA LEU A 110 -4.69 9.34 5.13
C LEU A 110 -6.01 10.02 5.52
N ALA A 111 -6.46 10.99 4.73
CA ALA A 111 -7.74 11.68 4.98
C ALA A 111 -8.91 10.69 5.02
N ARG A 112 -8.87 9.66 4.18
CA ARG A 112 -9.91 8.65 4.12
C ARG A 112 -9.76 7.61 5.24
N LEU A 113 -8.55 7.15 5.50
CA LEU A 113 -8.33 6.01 6.40
C LEU A 113 -8.17 6.42 7.86
N SER A 114 -7.56 7.59 8.15
CA SER A 114 -7.30 8.01 9.52
C SER A 114 -7.10 9.53 9.62
N PRO A 115 -8.13 10.26 10.04
CA PRO A 115 -7.99 11.70 10.29
C PRO A 115 -6.87 12.05 11.27
N LYS A 116 -6.61 11.21 12.26
CA LYS A 116 -5.50 11.40 13.20
C LYS A 116 -4.15 11.36 12.50
N ALA A 117 -3.98 10.38 11.60
CA ALA A 117 -2.75 10.25 10.82
C ALA A 117 -2.58 11.43 9.87
N LEU A 118 -3.65 11.91 9.27
CA LEU A 118 -3.61 13.11 8.43
C LEU A 118 -3.13 14.32 9.20
N ALA A 119 -3.64 14.55 10.40
CA ALA A 119 -3.22 15.67 11.23
C ALA A 119 -1.73 15.59 11.56
N ALA A 120 -1.22 14.41 11.91
CA ALA A 120 0.20 14.20 12.16
C ALA A 120 1.04 14.40 10.88
N PHE A 121 0.55 13.95 9.74
CA PHE A 121 1.20 14.14 8.45
C PHE A 121 1.33 15.62 8.09
N ASP A 122 0.25 16.40 8.27
CA ASP A 122 0.23 17.82 7.95
C ASP A 122 1.09 18.64 8.93
N ALA A 123 1.33 18.14 10.13
CA ALA A 123 2.16 18.80 11.14
C ALA A 123 3.66 18.48 10.99
N ALA A 124 3.99 17.48 10.20
CA ALA A 124 5.38 17.04 10.04
C ALA A 124 6.19 17.96 9.11
#